data_02243f54e4e1b21f2f335f649009ee39
#
_entry.id   02243f54e4e1b21f2f335f649009ee39
#
_cell.length_a   1.000
_cell.length_b   1.000
_cell.length_c   1.000
_cell.angle_alpha   90.00
_cell.angle_beta   90.00
_cell.angle_gamma   90.00
#
_symmetry.space_group_name_H-M   'P 1'
#
loop_
_entity.id
_entity.type
_entity.pdbx_description
1 polymer ?
#
loop_
_entity_poly.entity_id
_entity_poly.type
_entity_poly.pdbx_seq_one_letter_code
_entity_poly.pdbx_strand_id
1 'polypeptide(L)'
;MKLILLGAPGAGKGTQAEIISKKLNIPTISTGNILREAIKNGTETGLKAKSFMDAGKLVPDDVIIGIVRERVARADCANGFILDGVPRTIPQAEALEAAGIHFDAVVSIEIADEVIEARMTGRRVCGSCGASFHLTAHPPKVE
;
A
#
# COMPACT_ATOMS: atom_id res chain seq x y z
N MET A 1 3.59 -9.76 -13.66
CA MET A 1 2.25 -9.15 -13.71
C MET A 1 2.21 -7.93 -12.78
N LYS A 2 1.67 -6.84 -13.27
CA LYS A 2 1.54 -5.58 -12.53
C LYS A 2 0.08 -5.35 -12.18
N LEU A 3 -0.24 -5.29 -10.90
CA LEU A 3 -1.60 -5.22 -10.39
C LEU A 3 -1.83 -4.02 -9.49
N ILE A 4 -3.04 -3.47 -9.53
CA ILE A 4 -3.51 -2.50 -8.54
C ILE A 4 -4.66 -3.14 -7.78
N LEU A 5 -4.61 -3.05 -6.45
CA LEU A 5 -5.72 -3.43 -5.58
C LEU A 5 -6.38 -2.18 -5.02
N LEU A 6 -7.67 -2.06 -5.26
CA LEU A 6 -8.51 -0.98 -4.73
C LEU A 6 -9.54 -1.54 -3.76
N GLY A 7 -9.96 -0.72 -2.85
CA GLY A 7 -11.00 -1.05 -1.87
C GLY A 7 -10.89 -0.19 -0.63
N ALA A 8 -11.95 -0.11 0.13
CA ALA A 8 -11.96 0.63 1.39
C ALA A 8 -11.02 -0.02 2.42
N PRO A 9 -10.49 0.74 3.38
CA PRO A 9 -9.81 0.18 4.53
C PRO A 9 -10.69 -0.89 5.20
N GLY A 10 -10.12 -2.05 5.52
CA GLY A 10 -10.87 -3.16 6.09
C GLY A 10 -11.57 -4.07 5.09
N ALA A 11 -11.48 -3.81 3.78
CA ALA A 11 -12.06 -4.67 2.74
C ALA A 11 -11.28 -5.99 2.53
N GLY A 12 -10.08 -6.11 3.10
CA GLY A 12 -9.25 -7.30 2.95
C GLY A 12 -8.17 -7.18 1.88
N LYS A 13 -7.87 -5.98 1.41
CA LYS A 13 -6.83 -5.73 0.40
C LYS A 13 -5.48 -6.33 0.77
N GLY A 14 -4.99 -6.04 1.97
CA GLY A 14 -3.70 -6.52 2.44
C GLY A 14 -3.63 -8.03 2.51
N THR A 15 -4.69 -8.68 2.96
CA THR A 15 -4.80 -10.14 3.05
C THR A 15 -4.76 -10.77 1.66
N GLN A 16 -5.54 -10.25 0.73
CA GLN A 16 -5.57 -10.75 -0.64
C GLN A 16 -4.27 -10.47 -1.39
N ALA A 17 -3.69 -9.29 -1.18
CA ALA A 17 -2.40 -8.93 -1.75
C ALA A 17 -1.30 -9.91 -1.32
N GLU A 18 -1.28 -10.29 -0.06
CA GLU A 18 -0.30 -11.25 0.45
C GLU A 18 -0.45 -12.63 -0.22
N ILE A 19 -1.67 -13.10 -0.37
CA ILE A 19 -1.94 -14.37 -1.04
C ILE A 19 -1.50 -14.33 -2.51
N ILE A 20 -1.87 -13.28 -3.23
CA ILE A 20 -1.52 -13.10 -4.65
C ILE A 20 -0.01 -12.96 -4.81
N SER A 21 0.64 -12.19 -3.92
CA SER A 21 2.08 -12.01 -3.91
C SER A 21 2.82 -13.35 -3.83
N LYS A 22 2.39 -14.22 -2.95
CA LYS A 22 2.97 -15.56 -2.80
C LYS A 22 2.72 -16.44 -4.04
N LYS A 23 1.52 -16.40 -4.61
CA LYS A 23 1.16 -17.20 -5.79
C LYS A 23 1.92 -16.78 -7.04
N LEU A 24 2.09 -15.48 -7.25
CA LEU A 24 2.72 -14.93 -8.45
C LEU A 24 4.21 -14.61 -8.25
N ASN A 25 4.71 -14.77 -7.03
CA ASN A 25 6.09 -14.45 -6.65
C ASN A 25 6.47 -13.01 -7.04
N ILE A 26 5.60 -12.06 -6.68
CA ILE A 26 5.78 -10.62 -6.89
C ILE A 26 5.60 -9.86 -5.57
N PRO A 27 6.33 -8.74 -5.35
CA PRO A 27 6.20 -7.98 -4.11
C PRO A 27 4.90 -7.19 -4.05
N THR A 28 4.41 -6.97 -2.83
CA THR A 28 3.31 -6.06 -2.55
C THR A 28 3.86 -4.72 -2.09
N ILE A 29 3.40 -3.64 -2.72
CA ILE A 29 3.83 -2.29 -2.41
C ILE A 29 2.65 -1.54 -1.78
N SER A 30 2.74 -1.29 -0.48
CA SER A 30 1.79 -0.48 0.26
C SER A 30 2.35 0.93 0.43
N THR A 31 1.54 1.95 0.14
CA THR A 31 1.96 3.36 0.24
C THR A 31 2.52 3.69 1.62
N GLY A 32 1.85 3.27 2.68
CA GLY A 32 2.31 3.52 4.04
C GLY A 32 3.68 2.89 4.33
N ASN A 33 3.90 1.67 3.86
CA ASN A 33 5.16 0.97 4.07
C ASN A 33 6.30 1.60 3.29
N ILE A 34 6.09 1.96 2.02
CA ILE A 34 7.15 2.60 1.21
C ILE A 34 7.48 4.00 1.70
N LEU A 35 6.50 4.74 2.22
CA LEU A 35 6.76 6.05 2.86
C LEU A 35 7.65 5.90 4.08
N ARG A 36 7.32 4.96 4.97
CA ARG A 36 8.12 4.69 6.17
C ARG A 36 9.54 4.23 5.81
N GLU A 37 9.67 3.37 4.82
CA GLU A 37 10.96 2.89 4.34
C GLU A 37 11.80 4.04 3.75
N ALA A 38 11.21 4.88 2.92
CA ALA A 38 11.88 6.02 2.30
C ALA A 38 12.37 7.02 3.36
N ILE A 39 11.57 7.29 4.37
CA ILE A 39 11.94 8.15 5.51
C ILE A 39 13.10 7.54 6.30
N LYS A 40 13.02 6.25 6.60
CA LYS A 40 14.06 5.52 7.34
C LYS A 40 15.39 5.51 6.60
N ASN A 41 15.35 5.35 5.28
CA ASN A 41 16.55 5.33 4.44
C ASN A 41 17.09 6.73 4.13
N GLY A 42 16.36 7.78 4.49
CA GLY A 42 16.79 9.17 4.29
C GLY A 42 16.86 9.59 2.82
N THR A 43 16.05 8.99 1.94
CA THR A 43 15.98 9.41 0.53
C THR A 43 15.45 10.84 0.42
N GLU A 44 15.77 11.53 -0.68
CA GLU A 44 15.30 12.91 -0.90
C GLU A 44 13.77 12.98 -0.87
N THR A 45 13.10 12.09 -1.57
CA THR A 45 11.63 11.99 -1.56
C THR A 45 11.07 11.60 -0.20
N GLY A 46 11.75 10.72 0.52
CA GLY A 46 11.38 10.35 1.89
C GLY A 46 11.47 11.51 2.86
N LEU A 47 12.53 12.33 2.77
CA LEU A 47 12.69 13.52 3.60
C LEU A 47 11.63 14.58 3.28
N LYS A 48 11.28 14.77 2.01
CA LYS A 48 10.17 15.64 1.62
C LYS A 48 8.85 15.17 2.22
N ALA A 49 8.54 13.88 2.10
CA ALA A 49 7.34 13.28 2.68
C ALA A 49 7.28 13.49 4.19
N LYS A 50 8.41 13.28 4.87
CA LYS A 50 8.53 13.48 6.32
C LYS A 50 8.21 14.92 6.73
N SER A 51 8.68 15.91 5.99
CA SER A 51 8.42 17.32 6.31
C SER A 51 6.93 17.65 6.28
N PHE A 52 6.16 17.09 5.33
CA PHE A 52 4.71 17.23 5.28
C PHE A 52 4.03 16.50 6.43
N MET A 53 4.46 15.30 6.74
CA MET A 53 3.90 14.49 7.84
C MET A 53 4.14 15.16 9.19
N ASP A 54 5.33 15.67 9.44
CA ASP A 54 5.69 16.38 10.68
C ASP A 54 4.89 17.67 10.85
N ALA A 55 4.53 18.31 9.74
CA ALA A 55 3.69 19.51 9.73
C ALA A 55 2.17 19.19 9.82
N GLY A 56 1.80 17.92 9.90
CA GLY A 56 0.39 17.49 9.91
C GLY A 56 -0.31 17.68 8.58
N LYS A 57 0.42 17.84 7.49
CA LYS A 57 -0.12 18.02 6.14
C LYS A 57 -0.13 16.71 5.37
N LEU A 58 -1.01 16.61 4.37
CA LEU A 58 -1.02 15.50 3.44
C LEU A 58 0.21 15.56 2.55
N VAL A 59 0.81 14.39 2.30
CA VAL A 59 1.92 14.28 1.35
C VAL A 59 1.40 14.54 -0.06
N PRO A 60 2.01 15.46 -0.84
CA PRO A 60 1.57 15.74 -2.20
C PRO A 60 1.64 14.52 -3.11
N ASP A 61 0.77 14.46 -4.12
CA ASP A 61 0.71 13.34 -5.06
C ASP A 61 2.03 13.11 -5.81
N ASP A 62 2.72 14.18 -6.21
CA ASP A 62 4.00 14.08 -6.89
C ASP A 62 5.09 13.42 -6.03
N VAL A 63 5.09 13.68 -4.73
CA VAL A 63 6.01 13.03 -3.79
C VAL A 63 5.69 11.55 -3.63
N ILE A 64 4.41 11.21 -3.46
CA ILE A 64 3.95 9.81 -3.38
C ILE A 64 4.32 9.04 -4.63
N ILE A 65 4.04 9.59 -5.80
CA ILE A 65 4.35 8.96 -7.08
C ILE A 65 5.87 8.83 -7.28
N GLY A 66 6.66 9.81 -6.85
CA GLY A 66 8.12 9.73 -6.86
C GLY A 66 8.64 8.55 -6.05
N ILE A 67 8.10 8.34 -4.85
CA ILE A 67 8.45 7.20 -3.99
C ILE A 67 8.03 5.87 -4.63
N VAL A 68 6.84 5.81 -5.20
CA VAL A 68 6.37 4.61 -5.93
C VAL A 68 7.31 4.29 -7.10
N ARG A 69 7.68 5.28 -7.89
CA ARG A 69 8.62 5.10 -9.02
C ARG A 69 9.96 4.53 -8.56
N GLU A 70 10.52 5.06 -7.51
CA GLU A 70 11.78 4.57 -6.93
C GLU A 70 11.64 3.11 -6.49
N ARG A 71 10.52 2.78 -5.86
CA ARG A 71 10.27 1.43 -5.36
C ARG A 71 10.10 0.41 -6.48
N VAL A 72 9.31 0.71 -7.51
CA VAL A 72 9.05 -0.22 -8.60
C VAL A 72 10.23 -0.38 -9.55
N ALA A 73 11.20 0.50 -9.49
CA ALA A 73 12.43 0.39 -10.26
C ALA A 73 13.42 -0.64 -9.67
N ARG A 74 13.18 -1.13 -8.46
CA ARG A 74 14.06 -2.13 -7.84
C ARG A 74 13.95 -3.48 -8.54
N ALA A 75 15.03 -4.27 -8.44
CA ALA A 75 15.15 -5.57 -9.12
C ALA A 75 14.06 -6.57 -8.72
N ASP A 76 13.55 -6.52 -7.49
CA ASP A 76 12.47 -7.40 -7.02
C ASP A 76 11.13 -7.16 -7.70
N CYS A 77 10.97 -6.01 -8.37
CA CYS A 77 9.79 -5.67 -9.17
C CYS A 77 9.92 -6.04 -10.66
N ALA A 78 10.99 -6.68 -11.07
CA ALA A 78 11.24 -7.04 -12.47
C ALA A 78 10.15 -7.95 -13.04
N ASN A 79 9.60 -8.87 -12.25
CA ASN A 79 8.53 -9.78 -12.66
C ASN A 79 7.12 -9.19 -12.47
N GLY A 80 7.03 -8.01 -11.89
CA GLY A 80 5.80 -7.33 -11.58
C GLY A 80 5.69 -6.95 -10.12
N PHE A 81 4.56 -6.41 -9.75
CA PHE A 81 4.28 -5.96 -8.38
C PHE A 81 2.78 -5.75 -8.19
N ILE A 82 2.38 -5.60 -6.93
CA ILE A 82 1.01 -5.26 -6.53
C ILE A 82 1.05 -3.92 -5.83
N LEU A 83 0.30 -2.93 -6.32
CA LEU A 83 0.10 -1.66 -5.62
C LEU A 83 -1.14 -1.75 -4.73
N ASP A 84 -0.97 -1.49 -3.45
CA ASP A 84 -2.04 -1.41 -2.47
C ASP A 84 -2.12 0.01 -1.89
N GLY A 85 -3.24 0.66 -2.10
CA GLY A 85 -3.50 2.00 -1.60
C GLY A 85 -3.14 3.15 -2.53
N VAL A 86 -2.66 2.88 -3.74
CA VAL A 86 -2.38 3.86 -4.80
C VAL A 86 -2.82 3.27 -6.14
N PRO A 87 -3.47 4.01 -7.04
CA PRO A 87 -3.93 5.39 -6.87
C PRO A 87 -5.18 5.49 -5.98
N ARG A 88 -5.31 6.60 -5.28
CA ARG A 88 -6.52 6.94 -4.50
C ARG A 88 -7.32 8.05 -5.14
N THR A 89 -6.71 8.76 -6.09
CA THR A 89 -7.31 9.88 -6.82
C THR A 89 -7.01 9.77 -8.30
N ILE A 90 -7.78 10.45 -9.11
CA ILE A 90 -7.54 10.51 -10.57
C ILE A 90 -6.18 11.15 -10.88
N PRO A 91 -5.77 12.27 -10.25
CA PRO A 91 -4.43 12.82 -10.47
C PRO A 91 -3.29 11.85 -10.17
N GLN A 92 -3.42 11.01 -9.15
CA GLN A 92 -2.42 9.96 -8.86
C GLN A 92 -2.35 8.92 -9.97
N ALA A 93 -3.51 8.49 -10.48
CA ALA A 93 -3.56 7.54 -11.60
C ALA A 93 -2.92 8.11 -12.86
N GLU A 94 -3.22 9.36 -13.20
CA GLU A 94 -2.64 10.06 -14.34
C GLU A 94 -1.11 10.22 -14.18
N ALA A 95 -0.64 10.53 -12.97
CA ALA A 95 0.78 10.67 -12.68
C ALA A 95 1.52 9.32 -12.82
N LEU A 96 0.91 8.22 -12.42
CA LEU A 96 1.48 6.87 -12.61
C LEU A 96 1.60 6.54 -14.10
N GLU A 97 0.58 6.85 -14.89
CA GLU A 97 0.60 6.63 -16.34
C GLU A 97 1.67 7.50 -17.01
N ALA A 98 1.73 8.77 -16.64
CA ALA A 98 2.75 9.72 -17.14
C ALA A 98 4.18 9.29 -16.78
N ALA A 99 4.35 8.59 -15.66
CA ALA A 99 5.63 8.03 -15.25
C ALA A 99 6.02 6.76 -16.03
N GLY A 100 5.18 6.30 -16.95
CA GLY A 100 5.43 5.09 -17.74
C GLY A 100 5.13 3.79 -17.02
N ILE A 101 4.42 3.84 -15.92
CA ILE A 101 4.02 2.65 -15.16
C ILE A 101 2.69 2.14 -15.70
N HIS A 102 2.70 0.98 -16.33
CA HIS A 102 1.52 0.34 -16.87
C HIS A 102 1.10 -0.86 -16.03
N PHE A 103 -0.20 -1.13 -15.98
CA PHE A 103 -0.75 -2.21 -15.18
C PHE A 103 -1.52 -3.21 -16.06
N ASP A 104 -1.38 -4.49 -15.73
CA ASP A 104 -2.09 -5.56 -16.43
C ASP A 104 -3.54 -5.66 -15.99
N ALA A 105 -3.81 -5.38 -14.73
CA ALA A 105 -5.16 -5.42 -14.19
C ALA A 105 -5.32 -4.52 -12.97
N VAL A 106 -6.56 -4.05 -12.76
CA VAL A 106 -6.98 -3.32 -11.56
C VAL A 106 -8.10 -4.14 -10.92
N VAL A 107 -7.93 -4.52 -9.67
CA VAL A 107 -8.91 -5.31 -8.92
C VAL A 107 -9.51 -4.45 -7.81
N SER A 108 -10.80 -4.23 -7.83
CA SER A 108 -11.52 -3.54 -6.77
C SER A 108 -12.20 -4.57 -5.87
N ILE A 109 -11.90 -4.51 -4.57
CA ILE A 109 -12.54 -5.35 -3.57
C ILE A 109 -13.63 -4.53 -2.92
N GLU A 110 -14.86 -4.89 -3.21
CA GLU A 110 -16.04 -4.20 -2.67
C GLU A 110 -16.73 -5.05 -1.63
N ILE A 111 -17.15 -4.44 -0.55
CA ILE A 111 -17.78 -5.09 0.58
C ILE A 111 -18.73 -4.11 1.27
N ALA A 112 -19.78 -4.63 1.92
CA ALA A 112 -20.76 -3.80 2.62
C ALA A 112 -20.11 -2.96 3.74
N ASP A 113 -20.56 -1.73 3.91
CA ASP A 113 -19.99 -0.78 4.88
C ASP A 113 -20.04 -1.32 6.32
N GLU A 114 -21.10 -2.03 6.70
CA GLU A 114 -21.26 -2.64 8.02
C GLU A 114 -20.16 -3.67 8.32
N VAL A 115 -19.77 -4.44 7.30
CA VAL A 115 -18.69 -5.43 7.41
C VAL A 115 -17.34 -4.74 7.53
N ILE A 116 -17.12 -3.67 6.78
CA ILE A 116 -15.90 -2.86 6.86
C ILE A 116 -15.76 -2.27 8.25
N GLU A 117 -16.82 -1.68 8.79
CA GLU A 117 -16.81 -1.09 10.12
C GLU A 117 -16.44 -2.11 11.20
N ALA A 118 -17.05 -3.29 11.16
CA ALA A 118 -16.75 -4.37 12.12
C ALA A 118 -15.28 -4.83 11.99
N ARG A 119 -14.75 -4.93 10.79
CA ARG A 119 -13.35 -5.31 10.55
C ARG A 119 -12.37 -4.26 11.04
N MET A 120 -12.64 -2.98 10.78
CA MET A 120 -11.75 -1.89 11.19
C MET A 120 -11.69 -1.72 12.70
N THR A 121 -12.81 -1.83 13.38
CA THR A 121 -12.86 -1.70 14.86
C THR A 121 -12.12 -2.83 15.56
N GLY A 122 -12.08 -4.03 14.95
CA GLY A 122 -11.37 -5.18 15.48
C GLY A 122 -9.93 -5.33 14.97
N ARG A 123 -9.50 -4.49 14.01
CA ARG A 123 -8.17 -4.60 13.41
C ARG A 123 -7.07 -4.20 14.37
N ARG A 124 -6.00 -4.99 14.36
CA ARG A 124 -4.77 -4.72 15.12
C ARG A 124 -3.56 -4.97 14.24
N VAL A 125 -2.50 -4.22 14.49
CA VAL A 125 -1.24 -4.33 13.75
C VAL A 125 -0.11 -4.54 14.74
N CYS A 126 0.75 -5.52 14.48
CA CYS A 126 1.93 -5.74 15.30
C CYS A 126 2.91 -4.58 15.17
N GLY A 127 3.31 -3.98 16.28
CA GLY A 127 4.27 -2.87 16.30
C GLY A 127 5.68 -3.26 15.89
N SER A 128 6.04 -4.55 15.98
CA SER A 128 7.37 -5.05 15.64
C SER A 128 7.51 -5.46 14.18
N CYS A 129 6.57 -6.23 13.64
CA CYS A 129 6.68 -6.81 12.29
C CYS A 129 5.65 -6.29 11.28
N GLY A 130 4.68 -5.48 11.71
CA GLY A 130 3.63 -4.94 10.84
C GLY A 130 2.55 -5.94 10.44
N ALA A 131 2.54 -7.16 10.99
CA ALA A 131 1.52 -8.15 10.69
C ALA A 131 0.13 -7.68 11.15
N SER A 132 -0.88 -7.92 10.31
CA SER A 132 -2.26 -7.54 10.60
C SER A 132 -3.01 -8.68 11.26
N PHE A 133 -3.77 -8.34 12.30
CA PHE A 133 -4.62 -9.27 13.05
C PHE A 133 -6.01 -8.68 13.23
N HIS A 134 -6.94 -9.53 13.64
CA HIS A 134 -8.28 -9.13 14.03
C HIS A 134 -8.63 -9.82 15.35
N LEU A 135 -9.23 -9.08 16.28
CA LEU A 135 -9.50 -9.58 17.64
C LEU A 135 -10.35 -10.86 17.69
N THR A 136 -11.26 -11.03 16.74
CA THR A 136 -12.16 -12.18 16.68
C THR A 136 -11.90 -13.10 15.49
N ALA A 137 -11.69 -12.53 14.29
CA ALA A 137 -11.54 -13.30 13.06
C ALA A 137 -10.15 -13.91 12.89
N HIS A 138 -9.11 -13.20 13.33
CA HIS A 138 -7.72 -13.63 13.22
C HIS A 138 -6.91 -13.10 14.41
N PRO A 139 -7.14 -13.63 15.62
CA PRO A 139 -6.47 -13.11 16.81
C PRO A 139 -4.97 -13.38 16.78
N PRO A 140 -4.15 -12.50 17.39
CA PRO A 140 -2.73 -12.75 17.53
C PRO A 140 -2.49 -13.93 18.48
N LYS A 141 -1.39 -14.62 18.28
CA LYS A 141 -1.00 -15.73 19.16
C LYS A 141 -0.48 -15.25 20.52
N VAL A 142 0.06 -14.03 20.56
CA VAL A 142 0.60 -13.36 21.74
C VAL A 142 0.05 -11.93 21.78
N GLU A 143 -0.42 -11.48 22.94
CA GLU A 143 -0.93 -10.11 23.17
C GLU A 143 0.18 -9.03 23.08
#